data_a05d16ee5ea36ee525a534ff95c0a3e3
#
_entry.id   a05d16ee5ea36ee525a534ff95c0a3e3
#
_cell.length_a   1.000
_cell.length_b   1.000
_cell.length_c   1.000
_cell.angle_alpha   90.00
_cell.angle_beta   90.00
_cell.angle_gamma   90.00
#
_symmetry.space_group_name_H-M   'P 1'
#
loop_
_entity.id
_entity.type
_entity.pdbx_description
1 polymer ?
#
loop_
_entity_poly.entity_id
_entity_poly.type
_entity_poly.pdbx_seq_one_letter_code
_entity_poly.pdbx_strand_id
1 'polypeptide(L)'
;MIHYVKGNLLESEAEALVNTVNTVGVMGKGIALQFKEAFPENFRVYKKACQKKEMRIGDMLIVKDSNLTSGPKLIVNFPTKTHWRLPSEYSYIKQGLQSLRKEIETRHISSIAIPPLGSHNGGLDWLRVKQMIEQSLSSIDCDIYLYEPSDAIVERMKTERVKLTPARAMLLLMFADMN
;
A
#
# COMPACT_ATOMS: atom_id res chain seq x y z
N MET A 1 14.80 12.39 0.06
CA MET A 1 14.10 13.20 -0.98
C MET A 1 12.96 12.38 -1.58
N ILE A 2 11.83 13.01 -2.01
CA ILE A 2 10.71 12.29 -2.64
C ILE A 2 10.78 12.46 -4.15
N HIS A 3 10.80 11.35 -4.87
CA HIS A 3 10.77 11.25 -6.33
C HIS A 3 9.45 10.61 -6.75
N TYR A 4 8.71 11.26 -7.66
CA TYR A 4 7.46 10.73 -8.19
C TYR A 4 7.74 9.91 -9.44
N VAL A 5 7.26 8.67 -9.45
CA VAL A 5 7.58 7.68 -10.49
C VAL A 5 6.31 7.05 -11.04
N LYS A 6 6.31 6.79 -12.36
CA LYS A 6 5.30 5.96 -13.03
C LYS A 6 5.97 4.69 -13.53
N GLY A 7 5.27 3.57 -13.46
CA GLY A 7 5.76 2.29 -13.97
C GLY A 7 5.61 1.14 -12.97
N ASN A 8 6.44 0.11 -13.14
CA ASN A 8 6.40 -1.09 -12.32
C ASN A 8 7.33 -0.97 -11.10
N LEU A 9 6.75 -0.94 -9.91
CA LEU A 9 7.50 -0.83 -8.66
C LEU A 9 8.49 -1.98 -8.45
N LEU A 10 8.20 -3.20 -8.94
CA LEU A 10 9.09 -4.34 -8.80
C LEU A 10 10.40 -4.19 -9.59
N GLU A 11 10.43 -3.28 -10.58
CA GLU A 11 11.63 -2.94 -11.34
C GLU A 11 12.47 -1.84 -10.68
N SER A 12 12.05 -1.32 -9.53
CA SER A 12 12.78 -0.30 -8.80
C SER A 12 14.13 -0.80 -8.31
N GLU A 13 15.15 0.04 -8.45
CA GLU A 13 16.49 -0.21 -7.91
C GLU A 13 16.61 0.16 -6.42
N ALA A 14 15.55 0.68 -5.80
CA ALA A 14 15.54 0.99 -4.38
C ALA A 14 15.92 -0.22 -3.52
N GLU A 15 16.59 0.04 -2.40
CA GLU A 15 16.98 -0.98 -1.40
C GLU A 15 15.77 -1.72 -0.85
N ALA A 16 14.69 -0.98 -0.56
CA ALA A 16 13.45 -1.53 -0.01
C ALA A 16 12.27 -1.32 -0.95
N LEU A 17 11.38 -2.32 -1.02
CA LEU A 17 10.14 -2.29 -1.79
C LEU A 17 8.95 -2.50 -0.84
N VAL A 18 7.99 -1.59 -0.88
CA VAL A 18 6.76 -1.71 -0.07
C VAL A 18 5.72 -2.54 -0.83
N ASN A 19 5.24 -3.59 -0.17
CA ASN A 19 4.14 -4.43 -0.62
C ASN A 19 2.89 -4.14 0.23
N THR A 20 1.78 -3.81 -0.39
CA THR A 20 0.50 -3.63 0.31
C THR A 20 -0.17 -4.97 0.57
N VAL A 21 -0.45 -5.27 1.83
CA VAL A 21 -0.97 -6.57 2.25
C VAL A 21 -2.22 -6.43 3.14
N ASN A 22 -2.89 -7.56 3.37
CA ASN A 22 -3.91 -7.71 4.42
C ASN A 22 -3.34 -8.49 5.61
N THR A 23 -4.11 -8.63 6.68
CA THR A 23 -3.68 -9.33 7.89
C THR A 23 -4.08 -10.81 7.93
N VAL A 24 -4.66 -11.35 6.85
CA VAL A 24 -5.14 -12.75 6.78
C VAL A 24 -4.32 -13.66 5.87
N GLY A 25 -3.26 -13.16 5.26
CA GLY A 25 -2.29 -13.99 4.51
C GLY A 25 -2.65 -14.26 3.06
N VAL A 26 -3.46 -13.41 2.42
CA VAL A 26 -3.88 -13.58 1.02
C VAL A 26 -3.20 -12.54 0.12
N MET A 27 -2.44 -13.02 -0.86
CA MET A 27 -1.88 -12.23 -1.95
C MET A 27 -2.48 -12.71 -3.27
N GLY A 28 -3.75 -12.33 -3.53
CA GLY A 28 -4.54 -12.91 -4.62
C GLY A 28 -4.67 -12.06 -5.87
N LYS A 29 -4.35 -10.76 -5.82
CA LYS A 29 -4.44 -9.85 -6.97
C LYS A 29 -3.59 -8.58 -6.77
N GLY A 30 -3.48 -7.80 -7.85
CA GLY A 30 -2.76 -6.53 -7.84
C GLY A 30 -1.28 -6.70 -7.54
N ILE A 31 -0.70 -5.69 -6.91
CA ILE A 31 0.74 -5.68 -6.60
C ILE A 31 1.14 -6.83 -5.64
N ALA A 32 0.26 -7.20 -4.71
CA ALA A 32 0.54 -8.29 -3.77
C ALA A 32 0.74 -9.64 -4.49
N LEU A 33 -0.05 -9.93 -5.53
CA LEU A 33 0.15 -11.12 -6.35
C LEU A 33 1.50 -11.10 -7.07
N GLN A 34 1.89 -9.96 -7.63
CA GLN A 34 3.20 -9.79 -8.28
C GLN A 34 4.35 -10.01 -7.28
N PHE A 35 4.23 -9.49 -6.06
CA PHE A 35 5.21 -9.75 -5.01
C PHE A 35 5.28 -11.23 -4.61
N LYS A 36 4.15 -11.93 -4.54
CA LYS A 36 4.10 -13.36 -4.26
C LYS A 36 4.89 -14.17 -5.30
N GLU A 37 4.75 -13.80 -6.56
CA GLU A 37 5.43 -14.47 -7.67
C GLU A 37 6.93 -14.13 -7.72
N ALA A 38 7.28 -12.87 -7.49
CA ALA A 38 8.65 -12.38 -7.56
C ALA A 38 9.49 -12.72 -6.31
N PHE A 39 8.87 -12.81 -5.14
CA PHE A 39 9.52 -12.98 -3.84
C PHE A 39 8.82 -14.08 -3.02
N PRO A 40 9.02 -15.36 -3.37
CA PRO A 40 8.30 -16.48 -2.74
C PRO A 40 8.65 -16.69 -1.28
N GLU A 41 9.89 -16.37 -0.85
CA GLU A 41 10.28 -16.45 0.56
C GLU A 41 9.55 -15.41 1.40
N ASN A 42 9.45 -14.18 0.90
CA ASN A 42 8.64 -13.14 1.53
C ASN A 42 7.20 -13.60 1.73
N PHE A 43 6.59 -14.21 0.70
CA PHE A 43 5.23 -14.72 0.81
C PHE A 43 5.11 -15.81 1.87
N ARG A 44 6.06 -16.74 1.93
CA ARG A 44 6.09 -17.81 2.93
C ARG A 44 6.14 -17.28 4.36
N VAL A 45 7.01 -16.30 4.62
CA VAL A 45 7.16 -15.66 5.93
C VAL A 45 5.91 -14.88 6.30
N TYR A 46 5.38 -14.05 5.38
CA TYR A 46 4.16 -13.28 5.58
C TYR A 46 2.95 -14.18 5.89
N LYS A 47 2.74 -15.24 5.12
CA LYS A 47 1.64 -16.19 5.33
C LYS A 47 1.72 -16.83 6.72
N LYS A 48 2.92 -17.23 7.16
CA LYS A 48 3.15 -17.81 8.48
C LYS A 48 2.85 -16.80 9.60
N ALA A 49 3.28 -15.54 9.45
CA ALA A 49 3.00 -14.48 10.41
C ALA A 49 1.48 -14.22 10.54
N CYS A 50 0.75 -14.21 9.42
CA CYS A 50 -0.71 -14.09 9.45
C CYS A 50 -1.40 -15.29 10.15
N GLN A 51 -0.95 -16.50 9.89
CA GLN A 51 -1.47 -17.71 10.55
C GLN A 51 -1.29 -17.66 12.08
N LYS A 52 -0.18 -17.08 12.52
CA LYS A 52 0.11 -16.87 13.95
C LYS A 52 -0.55 -15.62 14.55
N LYS A 53 -1.31 -14.86 13.75
CA LYS A 53 -1.92 -13.58 14.14
C LYS A 53 -0.89 -12.51 14.59
N GLU A 54 0.30 -12.58 14.04
CA GLU A 54 1.40 -11.63 14.28
C GLU A 54 1.34 -10.41 13.35
N MET A 55 0.53 -10.46 12.26
CA MET A 55 0.32 -9.33 11.36
C MET A 55 -0.88 -8.49 11.82
N ARG A 56 -0.64 -7.22 12.09
CA ARG A 56 -1.65 -6.25 12.53
C ARG A 56 -1.54 -4.97 11.73
N ILE A 57 -2.62 -4.19 11.70
CA ILE A 57 -2.57 -2.81 11.21
C ILE A 57 -1.56 -2.01 12.04
N GLY A 58 -0.71 -1.26 11.36
CA GLY A 58 0.35 -0.47 12.00
C GLY A 58 1.67 -1.20 12.18
N ASP A 59 1.71 -2.52 12.03
CA ASP A 59 2.97 -3.28 12.09
C ASP A 59 3.57 -3.42 10.68
N MET A 60 4.91 -3.38 10.61
CA MET A 60 5.66 -3.66 9.39
C MET A 60 6.35 -5.02 9.51
N LEU A 61 6.11 -5.91 8.56
CA LEU A 61 6.88 -7.15 8.42
C LEU A 61 7.92 -6.96 7.32
N ILE A 62 9.19 -6.91 7.70
CA ILE A 62 10.30 -6.71 6.77
C ILE A 62 11.03 -8.03 6.56
N VAL A 63 11.10 -8.46 5.31
CA VAL A 63 11.75 -9.72 4.91
C VAL A 63 12.81 -9.41 3.87
N LYS A 64 14.02 -9.91 4.07
CA LYS A 64 15.05 -9.91 3.02
C LYS A 64 14.80 -11.06 2.08
N ASP A 65 14.59 -10.75 0.82
CA ASP A 65 14.37 -11.74 -0.24
C ASP A 65 15.11 -11.32 -1.52
N SER A 66 15.23 -12.20 -2.48
CA SER A 66 15.89 -11.93 -3.74
C SER A 66 15.15 -12.61 -4.88
N ASN A 67 15.21 -11.99 -6.05
CA ASN A 67 14.82 -12.62 -7.29
C ASN A 67 15.97 -12.55 -8.32
N LEU A 68 15.81 -13.28 -9.42
CA LEU A 68 16.85 -13.35 -10.46
C LEU A 68 17.07 -12.03 -11.21
N THR A 69 16.09 -11.13 -11.18
CA THR A 69 16.10 -9.89 -11.96
C THR A 69 16.66 -8.70 -11.18
N SER A 70 16.24 -8.54 -9.91
CA SER A 70 16.57 -7.34 -9.13
C SER A 70 17.57 -7.58 -7.99
N GLY A 71 18.01 -8.84 -7.79
CA GLY A 71 18.89 -9.18 -6.69
C GLY A 71 18.22 -9.09 -5.31
N PRO A 72 19.01 -8.96 -4.21
CA PRO A 72 18.48 -8.90 -2.86
C PRO A 72 17.77 -7.56 -2.60
N LYS A 73 16.59 -7.64 -1.98
CA LYS A 73 15.75 -6.50 -1.60
C LYS A 73 15.22 -6.68 -0.16
N LEU A 74 14.93 -5.58 0.51
CA LEU A 74 14.10 -5.57 1.69
C LEU A 74 12.63 -5.42 1.27
N ILE A 75 11.81 -6.43 1.52
CA ILE A 75 10.39 -6.37 1.23
C ILE A 75 9.66 -5.93 2.49
N VAL A 76 9.02 -4.77 2.42
CA VAL A 76 8.27 -4.18 3.52
C VAL A 76 6.79 -4.47 3.33
N ASN A 77 6.27 -5.46 4.04
CA ASN A 77 4.85 -5.77 4.01
C ASN A 77 4.08 -4.79 4.89
N PHE A 78 3.31 -3.92 4.22
CA PHE A 78 2.54 -2.83 4.83
C PHE A 78 1.06 -3.20 4.85
N PRO A 79 0.45 -3.52 6.01
CA PRO A 79 -0.97 -3.85 6.10
C PRO A 79 -1.84 -2.62 5.81
N THR A 80 -2.58 -2.68 4.71
CA THR A 80 -3.56 -1.66 4.32
C THR A 80 -5.00 -2.10 4.53
N LYS A 81 -5.21 -3.39 4.85
CA LYS A 81 -6.52 -4.01 5.06
C LYS A 81 -6.44 -5.05 6.18
N THR A 82 -7.53 -5.19 6.92
CA THR A 82 -7.70 -6.31 7.87
C THR A 82 -8.10 -7.61 7.18
N HIS A 83 -8.82 -7.51 6.06
CA HIS A 83 -9.25 -8.63 5.24
C HIS A 83 -9.26 -8.23 3.76
N TRP A 84 -8.96 -9.14 2.85
CA TRP A 84 -8.86 -8.85 1.41
C TRP A 84 -10.18 -8.36 0.77
N ARG A 85 -11.34 -8.68 1.36
CA ARG A 85 -12.67 -8.21 0.94
C ARG A 85 -13.06 -6.84 1.47
N LEU A 86 -12.41 -6.38 2.54
CA LEU A 86 -12.75 -5.12 3.19
C LEU A 86 -11.99 -3.95 2.55
N PRO A 87 -12.52 -2.72 2.65
CA PRO A 87 -11.82 -1.53 2.21
C PRO A 87 -10.62 -1.21 3.11
N SER A 88 -9.70 -0.40 2.60
CA SER A 88 -8.69 0.26 3.41
C SER A 88 -9.30 1.45 4.16
N GLU A 89 -8.65 1.87 5.24
CA GLU A 89 -9.01 3.07 6.00
C GLU A 89 -7.81 4.01 6.13
N TYR A 90 -8.06 5.32 6.19
CA TYR A 90 -6.98 6.30 6.36
C TYR A 90 -6.23 6.12 7.67
N SER A 91 -6.91 5.66 8.73
CA SER A 91 -6.28 5.33 10.01
C SER A 91 -5.23 4.21 9.89
N TYR A 92 -5.46 3.24 8.99
CA TYR A 92 -4.49 2.16 8.72
C TYR A 92 -3.23 2.71 8.05
N ILE A 93 -3.42 3.61 7.10
CA ILE A 93 -2.31 4.29 6.40
C ILE A 93 -1.51 5.15 7.38
N LYS A 94 -2.19 5.92 8.23
CA LYS A 94 -1.53 6.77 9.23
C LYS A 94 -0.67 5.97 10.20
N GLN A 95 -1.22 4.91 10.79
CA GLN A 95 -0.50 4.02 11.71
C GLN A 95 0.69 3.35 11.01
N GLY A 96 0.45 2.83 9.80
CA GLY A 96 1.49 2.20 9.00
C GLY A 96 2.64 3.13 8.64
N LEU A 97 2.35 4.38 8.26
CA LEU A 97 3.38 5.38 7.93
C LEU A 97 4.24 5.76 9.14
N GLN A 98 3.66 5.81 10.34
CA GLN A 98 4.43 6.03 11.58
C GLN A 98 5.44 4.90 11.81
N SER A 99 5.01 3.66 11.65
CA SER A 99 5.87 2.48 11.80
C SER A 99 6.90 2.39 10.66
N LEU A 100 6.49 2.67 9.42
CA LEU A 100 7.39 2.69 8.28
C LEU A 100 8.53 3.70 8.46
N ARG A 101 8.20 4.92 8.91
CA ARG A 101 9.20 5.94 9.23
C ARG A 101 10.22 5.42 10.24
N LYS A 102 9.74 4.83 11.34
CA LYS A 102 10.59 4.26 12.38
C LYS A 102 11.50 3.15 11.84
N GLU A 103 10.97 2.27 11.00
CA GLU A 103 11.77 1.19 10.38
C GLU A 103 12.84 1.73 9.44
N ILE A 104 12.52 2.75 8.62
CA ILE A 104 13.50 3.42 7.75
C ILE A 104 14.64 4.01 8.58
N GLU A 105 14.33 4.76 9.62
CA GLU A 105 15.31 5.40 10.49
C GLU A 105 16.15 4.37 11.26
N THR A 106 15.51 3.36 11.86
CA THR A 106 16.19 2.33 12.68
C THR A 106 17.10 1.43 11.85
N ARG A 107 16.68 1.09 10.64
CA ARG A 107 17.44 0.22 9.74
C ARG A 107 18.39 0.96 8.82
N HIS A 108 18.39 2.28 8.86
CA HIS A 108 19.18 3.14 7.95
C HIS A 108 18.91 2.81 6.48
N ILE A 109 17.64 2.61 6.11
CA ILE A 109 17.26 2.34 4.71
C ILE A 109 17.54 3.58 3.87
N SER A 110 18.43 3.44 2.89
CA SER A 110 18.87 4.55 2.05
C SER A 110 17.89 4.92 0.95
N SER A 111 17.10 3.95 0.47
CA SER A 111 16.10 4.17 -0.58
C SER A 111 14.94 3.19 -0.47
N ILE A 112 13.73 3.67 -0.77
CA ILE A 112 12.50 2.89 -0.67
C ILE A 112 11.52 3.23 -1.79
N ALA A 113 10.92 2.21 -2.39
CA ALA A 113 9.84 2.36 -3.36
C ALA A 113 8.49 2.10 -2.70
N ILE A 114 7.56 3.04 -2.82
CA ILE A 114 6.25 3.02 -2.17
C ILE A 114 5.15 3.06 -3.22
N PRO A 115 4.21 2.09 -3.23
CA PRO A 115 3.05 2.10 -4.12
C PRO A 115 1.94 3.03 -3.61
N PRO A 116 0.86 3.25 -4.40
CA PRO A 116 -0.31 4.01 -3.95
C PRO A 116 -1.06 3.28 -2.83
N LEU A 117 -0.61 3.47 -1.59
CA LEU A 117 -1.12 2.78 -0.40
C LEU A 117 -2.64 2.89 -0.25
N GLY A 118 -3.34 1.75 -0.28
CA GLY A 118 -4.79 1.66 -0.08
C GLY A 118 -5.66 2.33 -1.14
N SER A 119 -5.07 2.88 -2.21
CA SER A 119 -5.79 3.74 -3.16
C SER A 119 -6.39 3.00 -4.35
N HIS A 120 -5.91 1.83 -4.72
CA HIS A 120 -6.48 1.04 -5.83
C HIS A 120 -7.56 0.09 -5.33
N ASN A 121 -7.17 -1.09 -4.87
CA ASN A 121 -8.11 -2.10 -4.35
C ASN A 121 -8.67 -1.75 -2.96
N GLY A 122 -8.09 -0.77 -2.29
CA GLY A 122 -8.52 -0.29 -0.98
C GLY A 122 -9.59 0.81 -1.00
N GLY A 123 -9.78 1.49 -2.14
CA GLY A 123 -10.80 2.50 -2.33
C GLY A 123 -10.50 3.89 -1.74
N LEU A 124 -9.30 4.13 -1.23
CA LEU A 124 -8.91 5.45 -0.69
C LEU A 124 -8.58 6.45 -1.81
N ASP A 125 -8.78 7.73 -1.52
CA ASP A 125 -8.41 8.82 -2.40
C ASP A 125 -6.88 8.97 -2.50
N TRP A 126 -6.34 8.87 -3.72
CA TRP A 126 -4.90 8.94 -3.92
C TRP A 126 -4.30 10.28 -3.49
N LEU A 127 -4.94 11.40 -3.81
CA LEU A 127 -4.40 12.71 -3.47
C LEU A 127 -4.26 12.88 -1.95
N ARG A 128 -5.24 12.38 -1.19
CA ARG A 128 -5.17 12.39 0.28
C ARG A 128 -4.09 11.47 0.82
N VAL A 129 -3.98 10.26 0.29
CA VAL A 129 -2.93 9.31 0.69
C VAL A 129 -1.53 9.84 0.34
N LYS A 130 -1.37 10.45 -0.85
CA LYS A 130 -0.13 11.10 -1.28
C LYS A 130 0.32 12.18 -0.27
N GLN A 131 -0.60 13.06 0.14
CA GLN A 131 -0.31 14.07 1.16
C GLN A 131 0.10 13.46 2.51
N MET A 132 -0.55 12.36 2.93
CA MET A 132 -0.18 11.66 4.16
C MET A 132 1.24 11.10 4.09
N ILE A 133 1.64 10.52 2.95
CA ILE A 133 2.99 10.00 2.71
C ILE A 133 4.01 11.15 2.75
N GLU A 134 3.74 12.24 2.04
CA GLU A 134 4.61 13.42 2.00
C GLU A 134 4.82 14.03 3.38
N GLN A 135 3.75 14.22 4.15
CA GLN A 135 3.82 14.74 5.52
C GLN A 135 4.61 13.83 6.46
N SER A 136 4.48 12.52 6.31
CA SER A 136 5.14 11.56 7.20
C SER A 136 6.61 11.36 6.87
N LEU A 137 7.01 11.44 5.61
CA LEU A 137 8.31 10.97 5.16
C LEU A 137 9.21 12.05 4.53
N SER A 138 8.74 13.29 4.33
CA SER A 138 9.53 14.35 3.67
C SER A 138 10.80 14.76 4.43
N SER A 139 10.82 14.58 5.74
CA SER A 139 11.93 15.02 6.61
C SER A 139 12.94 13.93 6.96
N ILE A 140 12.81 12.72 6.40
CA ILE A 140 13.74 11.61 6.67
C ILE A 140 14.89 11.59 5.66
N ASP A 141 16.03 11.07 6.11
CA ASP A 141 17.22 10.87 5.26
C ASP A 141 17.10 9.53 4.50
N CYS A 142 16.26 9.56 3.46
CA CYS A 142 16.01 8.42 2.59
C CYS A 142 15.50 8.91 1.24
N ASP A 143 15.93 8.30 0.15
CA ASP A 143 15.35 8.52 -1.17
C ASP A 143 14.06 7.71 -1.32
N ILE A 144 12.94 8.42 -1.47
CA ILE A 144 11.61 7.82 -1.57
C ILE A 144 11.14 7.88 -3.01
N TYR A 145 10.98 6.72 -3.63
CA TYR A 145 10.39 6.58 -4.95
C TYR A 145 8.90 6.30 -4.80
N LEU A 146 8.08 7.35 -4.92
CA LEU A 146 6.64 7.27 -4.78
C LEU A 146 5.99 6.98 -6.13
N TYR A 147 5.51 5.76 -6.28
CA TYR A 147 4.84 5.30 -7.49
C TYR A 147 3.40 5.79 -7.51
N GLU A 148 3.06 6.53 -8.56
CA GLU A 148 1.71 7.05 -8.77
C GLU A 148 0.83 6.03 -9.50
N PRO A 149 -0.50 6.03 -9.27
CA PRO A 149 -1.41 5.21 -10.06
C PRO A 149 -1.30 5.56 -11.55
N SER A 150 -1.42 4.57 -12.45
CA SER A 150 -1.48 4.86 -13.87
C SER A 150 -2.71 5.72 -14.21
N ASP A 151 -2.62 6.54 -15.26
CA ASP A 151 -3.72 7.42 -15.68
C ASP A 151 -5.00 6.63 -15.99
N ALA A 152 -4.88 5.42 -16.54
CA ALA A 152 -6.00 4.51 -16.76
C ALA A 152 -6.68 4.07 -15.43
N ILE A 153 -5.90 3.86 -14.37
CA ILE A 153 -6.43 3.53 -13.04
C ILE A 153 -7.11 4.76 -12.44
N VAL A 154 -6.52 5.95 -12.57
CA VAL A 154 -7.10 7.21 -12.07
C VAL A 154 -8.44 7.50 -12.74
N GLU A 155 -8.54 7.36 -14.07
CA GLU A 155 -9.79 7.53 -14.81
C GLU A 155 -10.85 6.51 -14.39
N ARG A 156 -10.47 5.25 -14.23
CA ARG A 156 -11.38 4.20 -13.76
C ARG A 156 -11.92 4.49 -12.35
N MET A 157 -11.08 4.99 -11.45
CA MET A 157 -11.50 5.40 -10.11
C MET A 157 -12.46 6.59 -10.12
N LYS A 158 -12.29 7.56 -11.04
CA LYS A 158 -13.23 8.67 -11.23
C LYS A 158 -14.59 8.17 -11.71
N THR A 159 -14.62 7.27 -12.68
CA THR A 159 -15.87 6.72 -13.25
C THR A 159 -16.62 5.82 -12.29
N GLU A 160 -15.92 5.04 -11.45
CA GLU A 160 -16.54 4.19 -10.42
C GLU A 160 -17.13 5.02 -9.26
N ARG A 161 -16.54 6.17 -8.92
CA ARG A 161 -17.10 7.10 -7.93
C ARG A 161 -18.41 7.77 -8.38
N VAL A 162 -18.58 7.98 -9.68
CA VAL A 162 -19.78 8.62 -10.26
C VAL A 162 -20.95 7.63 -10.39
N LYS A 163 -20.72 6.33 -10.36
CA LYS A 163 -21.80 5.32 -10.31
C LYS A 163 -22.43 5.28 -8.92
N LEU A 164 -23.31 6.25 -8.67
CA LEU A 164 -24.30 6.14 -7.59
C LEU A 164 -25.16 4.90 -7.86
N THR A 165 -25.00 3.88 -7.04
CA THR A 165 -25.96 2.77 -7.08
C THR A 165 -27.36 3.32 -6.77
N PRO A 166 -28.44 2.77 -7.34
CA PRO A 166 -29.81 3.23 -7.07
C PRO A 166 -30.11 3.35 -5.56
N ALA A 167 -29.57 2.46 -4.75
CA ALA A 167 -29.68 2.51 -3.28
C ALA A 167 -28.99 3.73 -2.66
N ARG A 168 -27.81 4.14 -3.14
CA ARG A 168 -27.13 5.36 -2.67
C ARG A 168 -27.79 6.64 -3.13
N ALA A 169 -28.35 6.66 -4.35
CA ALA A 169 -29.13 7.78 -4.85
C ALA A 169 -30.41 7.95 -4.01
N MET A 170 -31.07 6.87 -3.65
CA MET A 170 -32.27 6.88 -2.82
C MET A 170 -31.98 7.37 -1.38
N LEU A 171 -30.85 6.98 -0.79
CA LEU A 171 -30.41 7.45 0.53
C LEU A 171 -30.13 8.95 0.54
N LEU A 172 -29.48 9.49 -0.51
CA LEU A 172 -29.19 10.92 -0.64
C LEU A 172 -30.47 11.75 -0.81
N LEU A 173 -31.48 11.24 -1.54
CA LEU A 173 -32.79 11.87 -1.68
C LEU A 173 -33.54 11.91 -0.34
N MET A 174 -33.52 10.82 0.43
CA MET A 174 -34.16 10.77 1.76
C MET A 174 -33.54 11.76 2.77
N PHE A 175 -32.23 12.05 2.67
CA PHE A 175 -31.58 13.07 3.50
C PHE A 175 -31.81 14.50 3.02
N ALA A 176 -32.08 14.71 1.72
CA ALA A 176 -32.40 16.02 1.17
C ALA A 176 -33.82 16.51 1.56
N ASP A 177 -34.76 15.58 1.75
CA ASP A 177 -36.14 15.89 2.14
C ASP A 177 -36.33 16.09 3.67
N MET A 178 -35.26 15.96 4.46
CA MET A 178 -35.28 16.11 5.94
C MET A 178 -34.75 17.48 6.42
N ASN A 179 -34.48 18.45 5.53
CA ASN A 179 -34.05 19.83 5.89
C ASN A 179 -35.08 20.86 5.48
#